data_feedb0a12f5fc7fbf9e09b1df657047a
#
_entry.id   feedb0a12f5fc7fbf9e09b1df657047a
#
_cell.length_a   1.000
_cell.length_b   1.000
_cell.length_c   1.000
_cell.angle_alpha   90.00
_cell.angle_beta   90.00
_cell.angle_gamma   90.00
#
_symmetry.space_group_name_H-M   'P 1'
#
loop_
_entity.id
_entity.type
_entity.pdbx_description
1 polymer ?
#
loop_
_entity_poly.entity_id
_entity_poly.type
_entity_poly.pdbx_seq_one_letter_code
_entity_poly.pdbx_strand_id
1 'polypeptide(L)'
;WIRNQDPIPSEIGVAQAFSRPTVLKTPGENYRMWFSYRCGTGRTYRIGHARSNDAMTWHLHLDETCIPTTSTGWDSEMVEYPFVFEHEQSTYMLYNGNSYGKTGFGLAQLQSSC
;
A
#
# COMPACT_ATOMS: atom_id res chain seq x y z
N TRP A 1 21.09 -1.04 13.94
CA TRP A 1 20.42 -1.32 12.66
C TRP A 1 21.42 -1.86 11.66
N ILE A 2 21.10 -3.01 11.05
CA ILE A 2 21.89 -3.60 9.95
C ILE A 2 21.06 -3.45 8.68
N ARG A 3 21.65 -2.84 7.64
CA ARG A 3 20.96 -2.63 6.36
C ARG A 3 21.10 -3.86 5.48
N ASN A 4 20.02 -4.22 4.79
CA ASN A 4 20.12 -5.09 3.63
C ASN A 4 20.82 -4.33 2.49
N GLN A 5 21.56 -5.05 1.65
CA GLN A 5 22.27 -4.45 0.54
C GLN A 5 21.34 -3.94 -0.55
N ASP A 6 20.25 -4.67 -0.78
CA ASP A 6 19.30 -4.36 -1.84
C ASP A 6 18.03 -3.71 -1.28
N PRO A 7 17.44 -2.75 -2.01
CA PRO A 7 16.13 -2.19 -1.65
C PRO A 7 15.01 -3.20 -1.93
N ILE A 8 13.83 -2.92 -1.42
CA ILE A 8 12.61 -3.60 -1.84
C ILE A 8 12.46 -3.41 -3.35
N PRO A 9 12.13 -4.46 -4.13
CA PRO A 9 12.08 -4.37 -5.59
C PRO A 9 11.17 -3.26 -6.09
N SER A 10 11.70 -2.50 -7.05
CA SER A 10 10.95 -1.47 -7.77
C SER A 10 11.22 -1.63 -9.27
N GLU A 11 10.31 -1.17 -10.09
CA GLU A 11 10.44 -1.19 -11.53
C GLU A 11 10.11 0.18 -12.11
N ILE A 12 11.12 0.85 -12.66
CA ILE A 12 10.97 2.18 -13.25
C ILE A 12 9.92 2.14 -14.36
N GLY A 13 8.96 3.06 -14.30
CA GLY A 13 7.86 3.14 -15.24
C GLY A 13 6.63 2.32 -14.84
N VAL A 14 6.77 1.31 -13.99
CA VAL A 14 5.68 0.45 -13.53
C VAL A 14 5.34 0.74 -12.07
N ALA A 15 6.32 0.62 -11.19
CA ALA A 15 6.15 0.90 -9.76
C ALA A 15 7.43 1.50 -9.20
N GLN A 16 7.40 2.78 -8.89
CA GLN A 16 8.54 3.55 -8.42
C GLN A 16 8.14 4.56 -7.36
N ALA A 17 9.11 5.26 -6.79
CA ALA A 17 8.89 6.28 -5.76
C ALA A 17 8.14 5.70 -4.54
N PHE A 18 8.56 4.52 -4.09
CA PHE A 18 7.97 3.85 -2.94
C PHE A 18 8.14 4.68 -1.68
N SER A 19 7.09 4.78 -0.90
CA SER A 19 7.09 5.50 0.37
C SER A 19 6.07 4.94 1.35
N ARG A 20 6.35 5.19 2.62
CA ARG A 20 5.45 4.91 3.76
C ARG A 20 4.90 3.48 3.77
N PRO A 21 5.77 2.45 3.87
CA PRO A 21 5.31 1.08 4.00
C PRO A 21 4.68 0.83 5.37
N THR A 22 3.67 -0.02 5.38
CA THR A 22 3.07 -0.58 6.58
C THR A 22 3.00 -2.09 6.44
N VAL A 23 3.37 -2.83 7.48
CA VAL A 23 3.51 -4.29 7.42
C VAL A 23 2.65 -4.95 8.48
N LEU A 24 1.91 -5.97 8.05
CA LEU A 24 1.20 -6.89 8.94
C LEU A 24 1.77 -8.30 8.81
N LYS A 25 1.93 -8.96 9.95
CA LYS A 25 2.14 -10.40 10.00
C LYS A 25 0.76 -11.08 9.99
N THR A 26 0.53 -11.95 9.02
CA THR A 26 -0.72 -12.70 8.93
C THR A 26 -0.57 -14.08 9.58
N PRO A 27 -1.67 -14.76 9.93
CA PRO A 27 -1.61 -16.15 10.39
C PRO A 27 -0.86 -17.04 9.39
N GLY A 28 0.00 -17.96 9.87
CA GLY A 28 0.80 -18.83 9.02
C GLY A 28 2.18 -18.26 8.67
N GLU A 29 2.64 -17.25 9.41
CA GLU A 29 3.98 -16.66 9.29
C GLU A 29 4.26 -15.94 7.97
N ASN A 30 3.24 -15.52 7.25
CA ASN A 30 3.37 -14.68 6.08
C ASN A 30 3.25 -13.21 6.45
N TYR A 31 3.85 -12.35 5.63
CA TYR A 31 3.81 -10.91 5.82
C TYR A 31 3.17 -10.23 4.61
N ARG A 32 2.38 -9.22 4.87
CA ARG A 32 1.79 -8.35 3.86
C ARG A 32 2.26 -6.93 4.10
N MET A 33 2.58 -6.23 3.01
CA MET A 33 2.99 -4.83 3.04
C MET A 33 2.11 -4.02 2.11
N TRP A 34 1.68 -2.86 2.57
CA TRP A 34 1.07 -1.84 1.72
C TRP A 34 1.97 -0.61 1.74
N PHE A 35 2.03 0.08 0.63
CA PHE A 35 2.93 1.23 0.44
C PHE A 35 2.39 2.15 -0.64
N SER A 36 2.88 3.38 -0.66
CA SER A 36 2.58 4.31 -1.76
C SER A 36 3.56 4.13 -2.89
N TYR A 37 3.10 4.22 -4.12
CA TYR A 37 3.96 4.22 -5.31
C TYR A 37 3.36 5.06 -6.44
N ARG A 38 4.18 5.37 -7.42
CA ARG A 38 3.74 5.99 -8.69
C ARG A 38 4.08 5.07 -9.84
N CYS A 39 3.23 5.09 -10.88
CA CYS A 39 3.55 4.45 -12.15
C CYS A 39 4.07 5.49 -13.14
N GLY A 40 5.08 5.11 -13.92
CA GLY A 40 5.64 5.94 -14.97
C GLY A 40 6.09 7.32 -14.48
N THR A 41 5.84 8.34 -15.28
CA THR A 41 6.17 9.74 -14.98
C THR A 41 5.02 10.47 -14.25
N GLY A 42 3.93 9.79 -13.96
CA GLY A 42 2.77 10.36 -13.29
C GLY A 42 3.10 10.90 -11.89
N ARG A 43 2.40 11.94 -11.48
CA ARG A 43 2.54 12.52 -10.13
C ARG A 43 1.54 11.96 -9.14
N THR A 44 0.54 11.23 -9.61
CA THR A 44 -0.50 10.66 -8.77
C THR A 44 -0.06 9.34 -8.18
N TYR A 45 -0.28 9.19 -6.89
CA TYR A 45 0.06 7.99 -6.15
C TYR A 45 -1.05 6.96 -6.17
N ARG A 46 -0.63 5.72 -5.99
CA ARG A 46 -1.47 4.55 -5.75
C ARG A 46 -0.96 3.81 -4.52
N ILE A 47 -1.80 2.99 -3.94
CA ILE A 47 -1.40 2.08 -2.87
C ILE A 47 -1.06 0.74 -3.51
N GLY A 48 0.17 0.29 -3.29
CA GLY A 48 0.67 -1.00 -3.74
C GLY A 48 0.62 -2.04 -2.63
N HIS A 49 0.80 -3.29 -3.02
CA HIS A 49 0.82 -4.43 -2.12
C HIS A 49 2.01 -5.34 -2.44
N ALA A 50 2.62 -5.90 -1.41
CA ALA A 50 3.67 -6.90 -1.53
C ALA A 50 3.48 -7.98 -0.46
N ARG A 51 4.02 -9.17 -0.75
CA ARG A 51 4.00 -10.31 0.17
C ARG A 51 5.40 -10.81 0.42
N SER A 52 5.62 -11.39 1.60
CA SER A 52 6.86 -12.03 1.99
C SER A 52 6.60 -13.18 2.94
N ASN A 53 7.47 -14.20 2.87
CA ASN A 53 7.46 -15.32 3.82
C ASN A 53 8.44 -15.10 4.99
N ASP A 54 9.41 -14.21 4.83
CA ASP A 54 10.51 -14.00 5.78
C ASP A 54 10.68 -12.55 6.26
N ALA A 55 9.82 -11.64 5.81
CA ALA A 55 9.90 -10.19 6.03
C ALA A 55 11.14 -9.51 5.44
N MET A 56 11.96 -10.23 4.70
CA MET A 56 13.19 -9.69 4.08
C MET A 56 13.11 -9.68 2.55
N THR A 57 12.61 -10.76 1.95
CA THR A 57 12.40 -10.87 0.50
C THR A 57 10.94 -10.60 0.18
N TRP A 58 10.68 -9.58 -0.62
CA TRP A 58 9.34 -9.10 -0.94
C TRP A 58 9.02 -9.28 -2.41
N HIS A 59 7.79 -9.72 -2.68
CA HIS A 59 7.25 -9.88 -4.03
C HIS A 59 6.08 -8.93 -4.23
N LEU A 60 6.15 -8.11 -5.28
CA LEU A 60 5.10 -7.15 -5.61
C LEU A 60 3.84 -7.85 -6.13
N HIS A 61 2.69 -7.45 -5.63
CA HIS A 61 1.37 -7.90 -6.04
C HIS A 61 0.48 -6.67 -6.24
N LEU A 62 0.78 -5.88 -7.27
CA LEU A 62 0.12 -4.59 -7.51
C LEU A 62 -1.35 -4.72 -7.91
N ASP A 63 -1.74 -5.86 -8.46
CA ASP A 63 -3.12 -6.23 -8.79
C ASP A 63 -3.97 -6.57 -7.55
N GLU A 64 -3.34 -6.82 -6.42
CA GLU A 64 -4.00 -7.20 -5.16
C GLU A 64 -4.15 -6.04 -4.18
N THR A 65 -4.05 -4.80 -4.62
CA THR A 65 -4.09 -3.65 -3.70
C THR A 65 -5.45 -3.44 -3.06
N CYS A 66 -6.50 -3.77 -3.81
CA CYS A 66 -7.90 -3.76 -3.36
C CYS A 66 -8.45 -2.39 -2.96
N ILE A 67 -7.70 -1.31 -3.20
CA ILE A 67 -8.15 0.05 -2.94
C ILE A 67 -7.81 0.97 -4.13
N PRO A 68 -8.59 0.89 -5.21
CA PRO A 68 -8.42 1.79 -6.34
C PRO A 68 -8.92 3.21 -6.01
N THR A 69 -8.62 4.15 -6.89
CA THR A 69 -9.29 5.45 -6.85
C THR A 69 -10.77 5.28 -7.18
N THR A 70 -11.60 6.15 -6.62
CA THR A 70 -13.03 6.20 -6.98
C THR A 70 -13.26 7.02 -8.26
N SER A 71 -14.43 6.91 -8.84
CA SER A 71 -14.76 7.68 -10.05
C SER A 71 -14.93 9.17 -9.78
N THR A 72 -15.37 9.54 -8.60
CA THR A 72 -15.60 10.91 -8.15
C THR A 72 -15.30 11.04 -6.67
N GLY A 73 -15.05 12.26 -6.21
CA GLY A 73 -14.89 12.54 -4.80
C GLY A 73 -13.44 12.79 -4.36
N TRP A 74 -13.22 12.66 -3.08
CA TRP A 74 -11.97 13.07 -2.41
C TRP A 74 -10.77 12.14 -2.68
N ASP A 75 -10.99 10.95 -3.20
CA ASP A 75 -9.96 9.96 -3.57
C ASP A 75 -10.05 9.54 -5.04
N SER A 76 -10.54 10.42 -5.90
CA SER A 76 -10.73 10.14 -7.33
C SER A 76 -9.46 10.27 -8.16
N GLU A 77 -8.49 11.03 -7.72
CA GLU A 77 -7.24 11.26 -8.45
C GLU A 77 -6.10 10.39 -7.94
N MET A 78 -6.00 10.18 -6.63
CA MET A 78 -4.94 9.43 -6.00
C MET A 78 -5.35 8.86 -4.65
N VAL A 79 -4.69 7.78 -4.26
CA VAL A 79 -4.73 7.19 -2.93
C VAL A 79 -3.31 6.91 -2.47
N GLU A 80 -3.00 7.19 -1.19
CA GLU A 80 -1.63 7.12 -0.71
C GLU A 80 -1.53 7.01 0.81
N TYR A 81 -0.31 6.78 1.28
CA TYR A 81 0.08 6.79 2.68
C TYR A 81 -0.76 5.84 3.53
N PRO A 82 -0.77 4.55 3.19
CA PRO A 82 -1.54 3.58 3.93
C PRO A 82 -0.99 3.40 5.33
N PHE A 83 -1.87 3.30 6.30
CA PHE A 83 -1.57 2.78 7.63
C PHE A 83 -2.55 1.65 7.93
N VAL A 84 -2.05 0.43 8.03
CA VAL A 84 -2.87 -0.78 8.19
C VAL A 84 -2.80 -1.27 9.63
N PHE A 85 -3.94 -1.62 10.19
CA PHE A 85 -4.04 -2.14 11.54
C PHE A 85 -5.17 -3.16 11.67
N GLU A 86 -5.10 -3.96 12.71
CA GLU A 86 -6.13 -4.94 13.04
C GLU A 86 -6.93 -4.52 14.27
N HIS A 87 -8.22 -4.75 14.22
CA HIS A 87 -9.12 -4.55 15.35
C HIS A 87 -10.28 -5.55 15.26
N GLU A 88 -10.54 -6.27 16.34
CA GLU A 88 -11.63 -7.25 16.45
C GLU A 88 -11.72 -8.20 15.24
N GLN A 89 -10.58 -8.81 14.87
CA GLN A 89 -10.45 -9.77 13.76
C GLN A 89 -10.70 -9.18 12.36
N SER A 90 -10.78 -7.87 12.26
CA SER A 90 -10.89 -7.17 10.98
C SER A 90 -9.63 -6.35 10.73
N THR A 91 -9.27 -6.23 9.45
CA THR A 91 -8.13 -5.42 9.01
C THR A 91 -8.64 -4.12 8.41
N TYR A 92 -8.07 -3.02 8.85
CA TYR A 92 -8.44 -1.67 8.43
C TYR A 92 -7.25 -0.93 7.85
N MET A 93 -7.53 0.02 6.99
CA MET A 93 -6.54 0.92 6.42
C MET A 93 -7.02 2.37 6.55
N LEU A 94 -6.20 3.21 7.17
CA LEU A 94 -6.31 4.66 7.04
C LEU A 94 -5.45 5.10 5.86
N TYR A 95 -5.95 5.98 5.03
CA TYR A 95 -5.24 6.45 3.83
C TYR A 95 -5.62 7.87 3.44
N ASN A 96 -4.76 8.49 2.66
CA ASN A 96 -5.00 9.81 2.08
C ASN A 96 -5.55 9.68 0.65
N GLY A 97 -6.38 10.63 0.28
CA GLY A 97 -6.87 10.78 -1.09
C GLY A 97 -6.19 11.94 -1.81
N ASN A 98 -6.95 12.66 -2.61
CA ASN A 98 -6.48 13.74 -3.47
C ASN A 98 -5.68 14.80 -2.72
N SER A 99 -4.66 15.34 -3.38
CA SER A 99 -3.83 16.43 -2.86
C SER A 99 -3.21 16.13 -1.49
N TYR A 100 -2.73 14.90 -1.32
CA TYR A 100 -1.99 14.47 -0.12
C TYR A 100 -2.76 14.62 1.19
N GLY A 101 -4.06 14.35 1.15
CA GLY A 101 -4.91 14.43 2.32
C GLY A 101 -5.43 15.82 2.64
N LYS A 102 -5.51 16.69 1.64
CA LYS A 102 -6.05 18.05 1.79
C LYS A 102 -7.43 18.07 2.47
N THR A 103 -8.22 17.02 2.24
CA THR A 103 -9.58 16.88 2.79
C THR A 103 -9.67 15.84 3.93
N GLY A 104 -8.53 15.35 4.41
CA GLY A 104 -8.45 14.43 5.54
C GLY A 104 -8.11 12.99 5.15
N PHE A 105 -8.38 12.08 6.08
CA PHE A 105 -8.14 10.64 5.93
C PHE A 105 -9.43 9.90 5.60
N GLY A 106 -9.29 8.83 4.84
CA GLY A 106 -10.32 7.82 4.68
C GLY A 106 -10.04 6.57 5.49
N LEU A 107 -11.06 5.79 5.74
CA LEU A 107 -10.98 4.48 6.36
C LEU A 107 -11.56 3.42 5.43
N ALA A 108 -10.80 2.37 5.18
CA ALA A 108 -11.26 1.20 4.45
C ALA A 108 -11.14 -0.05 5.34
N GLN A 109 -12.02 -1.01 5.13
CA GLN A 109 -11.96 -2.33 5.76
C GLN A 109 -11.66 -3.37 4.68
N LEU A 110 -10.66 -4.22 4.93
CA LEU A 110 -10.31 -5.30 4.03
C LEU A 110 -11.43 -6.33 3.97
N GLN A 111 -11.89 -6.61 2.77
CA GLN A 111 -12.85 -7.70 2.54
C GLN A 111 -12.11 -9.02 2.31
N SER A 112 -12.73 -10.13 2.71
CA SER A 112 -12.11 -11.46 2.64
C SER A 112 -11.78 -11.93 1.22
N SER A 113 -12.37 -11.32 0.21
CA SER A 113 -12.16 -11.65 -1.20
C SER A 113 -11.00 -10.89 -1.87
N CYS A 114 -10.28 -10.12 -1.11
CA CYS A 114 -9.18 -9.30 -1.64
C CYS A 114 -7.83 -9.97 -1.49
#